data_84473a000a17046e6bff0fce03268cc3
#
_entry.id   84473a000a17046e6bff0fce03268cc3
#
_cell.length_a   1.000
_cell.length_b   1.000
_cell.length_c   1.000
_cell.angle_alpha   90.00
_cell.angle_beta   90.00
_cell.angle_gamma   90.00
#
_symmetry.space_group_name_H-M   'P 1'
#
loop_
_entity.id
_entity.type
_entity.pdbx_description
1 polymer ?
#
loop_
_entity_poly.entity_id
_entity_poly.type
_entity_poly.pdbx_seq_one_letter_code
_entity_poly.pdbx_strand_id
1 'polypeptide(L)'
;MKRCSWVKESNPLYVTYHDTEWGKPLHDDQALFELLCLETYQAGLSWETILNKRASFNQAFYDYDVAKVAQMSDDELEALLQNPAIVRNRRKIYVTRSNAQVFMKVQEAFGSFDAYLWSWVDNTPIVNDVEDYATFPASTSLSEELSKDLKKRGFKSVSYTHLRAHET
;
A
#
# COMPACT_ATOMS: atom_id res chain seq x y z
N MET A 1 -1.99 -22.92 -13.19
CA MET A 1 -1.12 -22.15 -12.27
C MET A 1 -1.58 -22.36 -10.84
N LYS A 2 -0.65 -22.66 -9.94
CA LYS A 2 -0.97 -22.81 -8.52
C LYS A 2 -1.01 -21.41 -7.88
N ARG A 3 -2.13 -21.04 -7.27
CA ARG A 3 -2.29 -19.78 -6.57
C ARG A 3 -2.10 -19.94 -5.07
N CYS A 4 -1.77 -18.85 -4.40
CA CYS A 4 -1.68 -18.85 -2.94
C CYS A 4 -3.04 -19.20 -2.31
N SER A 5 -3.00 -19.87 -1.17
CA SER A 5 -4.22 -20.36 -0.49
C SER A 5 -5.19 -19.25 -0.06
N TRP A 6 -4.70 -18.04 0.11
CA TRP A 6 -5.54 -16.89 0.50
C TRP A 6 -6.36 -16.30 -0.65
N VAL A 7 -6.07 -16.69 -1.92
CA VAL A 7 -6.78 -16.17 -3.08
C VAL A 7 -8.16 -16.81 -3.17
N LYS A 8 -9.18 -15.96 -3.23
CA LYS A 8 -10.56 -16.41 -3.44
C LYS A 8 -10.86 -16.44 -4.92
N GLU A 9 -10.78 -17.61 -5.52
CA GLU A 9 -10.86 -17.78 -6.98
C GLU A 9 -12.22 -17.41 -7.56
N SER A 10 -13.26 -17.32 -6.73
CA SER A 10 -14.59 -16.84 -7.16
C SER A 10 -14.62 -15.32 -7.40
N ASN A 11 -13.60 -14.56 -6.98
CA ASN A 11 -13.53 -13.12 -7.18
C ASN A 11 -12.49 -12.79 -8.26
N PRO A 12 -12.93 -12.34 -9.47
CA PRO A 12 -11.98 -12.02 -10.54
C PRO A 12 -10.96 -10.94 -10.21
N LEU A 13 -11.33 -9.94 -9.39
CA LEU A 13 -10.40 -8.89 -8.94
C LEU A 13 -9.28 -9.45 -8.08
N TYR A 14 -9.60 -10.42 -7.24
CA TYR A 14 -8.63 -11.07 -6.37
C TYR A 14 -7.64 -11.91 -7.18
N VAL A 15 -8.16 -12.67 -8.14
CA VAL A 15 -7.35 -13.49 -9.07
C VAL A 15 -6.42 -12.59 -9.89
N THR A 16 -6.95 -11.53 -10.47
CA THR A 16 -6.16 -10.58 -11.28
C THR A 16 -5.05 -9.94 -10.44
N TYR A 17 -5.36 -9.51 -9.23
CA TYR A 17 -4.35 -8.96 -8.33
C TYR A 17 -3.21 -9.95 -8.09
N HIS A 18 -3.54 -11.19 -7.70
CA HIS A 18 -2.52 -12.21 -7.45
C HIS A 18 -1.67 -12.49 -8.69
N ASP A 19 -2.32 -12.65 -9.85
CA ASP A 19 -1.63 -13.10 -11.06
C ASP A 19 -0.79 -11.99 -11.72
N THR A 20 -1.16 -10.72 -11.52
CA THR A 20 -0.52 -9.60 -12.24
C THR A 20 0.27 -8.64 -11.34
N GLU A 21 -0.02 -8.57 -10.04
CA GLU A 21 0.58 -7.57 -9.16
C GLU A 21 1.34 -8.18 -7.99
N TRP A 22 0.77 -9.16 -7.30
CA TRP A 22 1.34 -9.71 -6.07
C TRP A 22 2.70 -10.37 -6.34
N GLY A 23 3.68 -10.00 -5.51
CA GLY A 23 5.03 -10.55 -5.61
C GLY A 23 5.84 -10.06 -6.80
N LYS A 24 5.36 -9.07 -7.54
CA LYS A 24 6.08 -8.51 -8.70
C LYS A 24 6.74 -7.19 -8.33
N PRO A 25 7.98 -6.94 -8.81
CA PRO A 25 8.66 -5.67 -8.59
C PRO A 25 7.84 -4.49 -9.13
N LEU A 26 7.78 -3.41 -8.37
CA LEU A 26 7.04 -2.21 -8.70
C LEU A 26 7.95 -1.00 -8.53
N HIS A 27 8.13 -0.22 -9.59
CA HIS A 27 9.06 0.92 -9.65
C HIS A 27 8.41 2.26 -9.99
N ASP A 28 7.09 2.32 -10.11
CA ASP A 28 6.36 3.57 -10.35
C ASP A 28 5.89 4.17 -9.02
N ASP A 29 6.28 5.43 -8.75
CA ASP A 29 5.97 6.10 -7.50
C ASP A 29 4.48 6.25 -7.25
N GLN A 30 3.68 6.58 -8.27
CA GLN A 30 2.23 6.70 -8.11
C GLN A 30 1.59 5.37 -7.76
N ALA A 31 2.01 4.30 -8.42
CA ALA A 31 1.54 2.95 -8.12
C ALA A 31 2.02 2.48 -6.74
N LEU A 32 3.24 2.83 -6.33
CA LEU A 32 3.75 2.55 -5.00
C LEU A 32 2.94 3.27 -3.92
N PHE A 33 2.59 4.53 -4.17
CA PHE A 33 1.76 5.29 -3.24
C PHE A 33 0.35 4.69 -3.13
N GLU A 34 -0.26 4.33 -4.26
CA GLU A 34 -1.57 3.64 -4.27
C GLU A 34 -1.53 2.38 -3.42
N LEU A 35 -0.53 1.52 -3.66
CA LEU A 35 -0.41 0.26 -2.93
C LEU A 35 -0.19 0.50 -1.44
N LEU A 36 0.66 1.44 -1.07
CA LEU A 36 0.89 1.82 0.32
C LEU A 36 -0.41 2.25 1.00
N CYS A 37 -1.20 3.09 0.33
CA CYS A 37 -2.49 3.55 0.86
C CYS A 37 -3.49 2.40 1.01
N LEU A 38 -3.62 1.54 0.01
CA LEU A 38 -4.53 0.40 0.06
C LEU A 38 -4.17 -0.54 1.22
N GLU A 39 -2.90 -0.77 1.45
CA GLU A 39 -2.43 -1.59 2.55
C GLU A 39 -2.71 -0.94 3.91
N THR A 40 -2.58 0.38 4.02
CA THR A 40 -2.94 1.08 5.27
C THR A 40 -4.44 1.01 5.56
N TYR A 41 -5.29 0.89 4.54
CA TYR A 41 -6.74 0.75 4.74
C TYR A 41 -7.15 -0.64 5.22
N GLN A 42 -6.30 -1.63 5.06
CA GLN A 42 -6.62 -3.03 5.36
C GLN A 42 -6.84 -3.30 6.85
N ALA A 43 -6.34 -2.48 7.76
CA ALA A 43 -6.49 -2.71 9.20
C ALA A 43 -7.96 -2.95 9.57
N GLY A 44 -8.26 -4.15 10.08
CA GLY A 44 -9.61 -4.57 10.43
C GLY A 44 -10.48 -5.03 9.25
N LEU A 45 -9.93 -5.11 8.04
CA LEU A 45 -10.65 -5.48 6.82
C LEU A 45 -9.90 -6.57 6.06
N SER A 46 -10.64 -7.34 5.24
CA SER A 46 -10.02 -8.29 4.32
C SER A 46 -9.42 -7.57 3.12
N TRP A 47 -8.37 -8.17 2.55
CA TRP A 47 -7.78 -7.65 1.31
C TRP A 47 -8.78 -7.69 0.15
N GLU A 48 -9.64 -8.69 0.11
CA GLU A 48 -10.73 -8.78 -0.87
C GLU A 48 -11.64 -7.53 -0.81
N THR A 49 -12.02 -7.10 0.40
CA THR A 49 -12.82 -5.89 0.59
C THR A 49 -12.11 -4.65 0.02
N ILE A 50 -10.81 -4.53 0.26
CA ILE A 50 -10.01 -3.42 -0.27
C ILE A 50 -9.95 -3.47 -1.80
N LEU A 51 -9.70 -4.63 -2.39
CA LEU A 51 -9.66 -4.78 -3.85
C LEU A 51 -11.01 -4.47 -4.50
N ASN A 52 -12.12 -4.88 -3.88
CA ASN A 52 -13.46 -4.59 -4.38
C ASN A 52 -13.77 -3.08 -4.39
N LYS A 53 -13.15 -2.32 -3.50
CA LYS A 53 -13.33 -0.86 -3.38
C LYS A 53 -12.23 -0.05 -4.07
N ARG A 54 -11.24 -0.71 -4.68
CA ARG A 54 -10.05 -0.05 -5.24
C ARG A 54 -10.39 1.03 -6.26
N ALA A 55 -11.31 0.76 -7.20
CA ALA A 55 -11.72 1.74 -8.20
C ALA A 55 -12.35 2.99 -7.57
N SER A 56 -13.15 2.80 -6.52
CA SER A 56 -13.79 3.90 -5.78
C SER A 56 -12.77 4.71 -4.98
N PHE A 57 -11.76 4.06 -4.39
CA PHE A 57 -10.65 4.75 -3.75
C PHE A 57 -9.85 5.59 -4.75
N ASN A 58 -9.56 5.03 -5.93
CA ASN A 58 -8.83 5.75 -6.98
C ASN A 58 -9.58 7.01 -7.38
N GLN A 59 -10.88 6.92 -7.55
CA GLN A 59 -11.72 8.07 -7.89
C GLN A 59 -11.73 9.11 -6.76
N ALA A 60 -11.80 8.68 -5.52
CA ALA A 60 -11.85 9.57 -4.37
C ALA A 60 -10.53 10.33 -4.15
N PHE A 61 -9.39 9.75 -4.47
CA PHE A 61 -8.07 10.27 -4.20
C PHE A 61 -7.25 10.62 -5.45
N TYR A 62 -7.90 11.11 -6.51
CA TYR A 62 -7.25 11.61 -7.73
C TYR A 62 -6.31 10.59 -8.37
N ASP A 63 -6.73 9.32 -8.44
CA ASP A 63 -5.91 8.20 -8.94
C ASP A 63 -4.56 8.08 -8.24
N TYR A 64 -4.49 8.54 -6.99
CA TYR A 64 -3.28 8.58 -6.15
C TYR A 64 -2.14 9.41 -6.76
N ASP A 65 -2.49 10.50 -7.43
CA ASP A 65 -1.55 11.57 -7.74
C ASP A 65 -1.09 12.18 -6.41
N VAL A 66 0.15 11.93 -6.04
CA VAL A 66 0.66 12.26 -4.69
C VAL A 66 0.53 13.75 -4.39
N ALA A 67 0.88 14.60 -5.33
CA ALA A 67 0.81 16.06 -5.15
C ALA A 67 -0.62 16.54 -4.93
N LYS A 68 -1.57 16.00 -5.69
CA LYS A 68 -2.99 16.35 -5.54
C LYS A 68 -3.55 15.86 -4.21
N VAL A 69 -3.22 14.64 -3.80
CA VAL A 69 -3.67 14.11 -2.51
C VAL A 69 -3.08 14.92 -1.36
N ALA A 70 -1.80 15.28 -1.43
CA ALA A 70 -1.13 16.08 -0.42
C ALA A 70 -1.78 17.47 -0.21
N GLN A 71 -2.42 18.00 -1.25
CA GLN A 71 -3.06 19.32 -1.25
C GLN A 71 -4.57 19.28 -1.00
N MET A 72 -5.16 18.11 -0.77
CA MET A 72 -6.59 18.02 -0.51
C MET A 72 -6.96 18.85 0.73
N SER A 73 -8.08 19.58 0.62
CA SER A 73 -8.58 20.39 1.73
C SER A 73 -9.32 19.52 2.76
N ASP A 74 -9.50 20.07 3.95
CA ASP A 74 -10.32 19.42 4.98
C ASP A 74 -11.76 19.21 4.49
N ASP A 75 -12.32 20.16 3.74
CA ASP A 75 -13.67 20.02 3.18
C ASP A 75 -13.76 18.84 2.19
N GLU A 76 -12.75 18.65 1.35
CA GLU A 76 -12.69 17.50 0.45
C GLU A 76 -12.62 16.19 1.24
N LEU A 77 -11.80 16.12 2.27
CA LEU A 77 -11.68 14.93 3.12
C LEU A 77 -12.97 14.66 3.89
N GLU A 78 -13.61 15.68 4.42
CA GLU A 78 -14.91 15.54 5.11
C GLU A 78 -15.99 15.05 4.15
N ALA A 79 -16.00 15.51 2.91
CA ALA A 79 -16.92 15.02 1.88
C ALA A 79 -16.76 13.51 1.62
N LEU A 80 -15.54 12.99 1.70
CA LEU A 80 -15.29 11.57 1.52
C LEU A 80 -15.90 10.70 2.62
N LEU A 81 -16.11 11.24 3.82
CA LEU A 81 -16.80 10.56 4.92
C LEU A 81 -18.27 10.25 4.59
N GLN A 82 -18.83 10.91 3.59
CA GLN A 82 -20.19 10.68 3.12
C GLN A 82 -20.26 9.73 1.91
N ASN A 83 -19.11 9.30 1.38
CA ASN A 83 -19.05 8.42 0.22
C ASN A 83 -19.20 6.94 0.65
N PRO A 84 -20.35 6.28 0.33
CA PRO A 84 -20.58 4.90 0.75
C PRO A 84 -19.73 3.88 -0.02
N ALA A 85 -19.10 4.27 -1.11
CA ALA A 85 -18.32 3.37 -1.97
C ALA A 85 -16.92 3.10 -1.41
N ILE A 86 -16.46 3.88 -0.44
CA ILE A 86 -15.15 3.71 0.21
C ILE A 86 -15.32 3.34 1.68
N VAL A 87 -14.20 3.02 2.34
CA VAL A 87 -14.20 2.83 3.79
C VAL A 87 -14.27 4.19 4.47
N ARG A 88 -15.39 4.48 5.12
CA ARG A 88 -15.67 5.78 5.76
C ARG A 88 -15.05 5.84 7.17
N ASN A 89 -13.73 5.73 7.22
CA ASN A 89 -12.97 5.82 8.45
C ASN A 89 -12.18 7.13 8.43
N ARG A 90 -12.53 8.06 9.33
CA ARG A 90 -11.91 9.38 9.42
C ARG A 90 -10.39 9.30 9.49
N ARG A 91 -9.86 8.45 10.35
CA ARG A 91 -8.40 8.30 10.51
C ARG A 91 -7.73 7.87 9.21
N LYS A 92 -8.27 6.86 8.53
CA LYS A 92 -7.70 6.34 7.27
C LYS A 92 -7.71 7.39 6.17
N ILE A 93 -8.79 8.19 6.09
CA ILE A 93 -8.93 9.27 5.11
C ILE A 93 -7.90 10.37 5.36
N TYR A 94 -7.81 10.88 6.59
CA TYR A 94 -6.84 11.92 6.93
C TYR A 94 -5.40 11.46 6.86
N VAL A 95 -5.12 10.22 7.23
CA VAL A 95 -3.79 9.62 7.11
C VAL A 95 -3.35 9.54 5.65
N THR A 96 -4.26 9.32 4.72
CA THR A 96 -3.92 9.30 3.29
C THR A 96 -3.29 10.62 2.85
N ARG A 97 -3.87 11.76 3.22
CA ARG A 97 -3.29 13.07 2.94
C ARG A 97 -1.94 13.28 3.65
N SER A 98 -1.89 12.96 4.93
CA SER A 98 -0.67 13.07 5.72
C SER A 98 0.47 12.25 5.12
N ASN A 99 0.19 11.01 4.74
CA ASN A 99 1.18 10.13 4.12
C ASN A 99 1.62 10.64 2.74
N ALA A 100 0.72 11.27 1.98
CA ALA A 100 1.09 11.89 0.70
C ALA A 100 2.13 13.00 0.90
N GLN A 101 1.95 13.82 1.93
CA GLN A 101 2.90 14.89 2.26
C GLN A 101 4.27 14.33 2.64
N VAL A 102 4.31 13.28 3.45
CA VAL A 102 5.55 12.59 3.83
C VAL A 102 6.19 11.89 2.63
N PHE A 103 5.37 11.28 1.79
CA PHE A 103 5.83 10.62 0.56
C PHE A 103 6.60 11.60 -0.34
N MET A 104 6.08 12.82 -0.49
CA MET A 104 6.77 13.87 -1.26
C MET A 104 8.10 14.27 -0.64
N LYS A 105 8.21 14.30 0.69
CA LYS A 105 9.47 14.58 1.38
C LYS A 105 10.51 13.49 1.11
N VAL A 106 10.09 12.24 1.05
CA VAL A 106 10.99 11.13 0.70
C VAL A 106 11.44 11.25 -0.76
N GLN A 107 10.53 11.60 -1.67
CA GLN A 107 10.88 11.85 -3.07
C GLN A 107 11.94 12.95 -3.20
N GLU A 108 11.79 14.03 -2.45
CA GLU A 108 12.74 15.13 -2.46
C GLU A 108 14.11 14.71 -1.92
N ALA A 109 14.13 13.91 -0.83
CA ALA A 109 15.37 13.47 -0.20
C ALA A 109 16.15 12.44 -1.02
N PHE A 110 15.47 11.56 -1.75
CA PHE A 110 16.08 10.40 -2.44
C PHE A 110 15.95 10.46 -3.97
N GLY A 111 15.30 11.47 -4.50
CA GLY A 111 15.02 11.58 -5.95
C GLY A 111 13.70 10.92 -6.34
N SER A 112 13.31 9.83 -5.70
CA SER A 112 12.02 9.16 -5.85
C SER A 112 11.76 8.27 -4.64
N PHE A 113 10.52 7.90 -4.42
CA PHE A 113 10.17 6.89 -3.40
C PHE A 113 10.67 5.51 -3.85
N ASP A 114 10.62 5.23 -5.13
CA ASP A 114 11.19 4.01 -5.71
C ASP A 114 12.66 3.85 -5.33
N ALA A 115 13.48 4.90 -5.51
CA ALA A 115 14.89 4.88 -5.13
C ALA A 115 15.08 4.60 -3.63
N TYR A 116 14.27 5.24 -2.79
CA TYR A 116 14.29 5.01 -1.35
C TYR A 116 13.97 3.56 -0.99
N LEU A 117 12.85 3.06 -1.51
CA LEU A 117 12.34 1.74 -1.16
C LEU A 117 13.29 0.63 -1.60
N TRP A 118 13.72 0.67 -2.86
CA TRP A 118 14.58 -0.38 -3.41
C TRP A 118 16.03 -0.30 -2.94
N SER A 119 16.48 0.83 -2.38
CA SER A 119 17.80 0.92 -1.75
C SER A 119 17.97 -0.04 -0.58
N TRP A 120 16.88 -0.43 0.09
CA TRP A 120 16.90 -1.40 1.18
C TRP A 120 17.28 -2.82 0.73
N VAL A 121 17.18 -3.11 -0.56
CA VAL A 121 17.50 -4.42 -1.16
C VAL A 121 18.46 -4.28 -2.35
N ASP A 122 19.22 -3.20 -2.41
CA ASP A 122 20.18 -2.89 -3.49
C ASP A 122 19.54 -2.99 -4.88
N ASN A 123 18.29 -2.55 -5.03
CA ASN A 123 17.49 -2.62 -6.24
C ASN A 123 17.24 -4.04 -6.78
N THR A 124 17.41 -5.05 -5.92
CA THR A 124 17.16 -6.44 -6.28
C THR A 124 16.04 -6.99 -5.39
N PRO A 125 14.95 -7.51 -5.96
CA PRO A 125 13.88 -8.11 -5.16
C PRO A 125 14.38 -9.30 -4.35
N ILE A 126 13.94 -9.40 -3.10
CA ILE A 126 14.17 -10.60 -2.30
C ILE A 126 13.11 -11.62 -2.66
N VAL A 127 13.54 -12.76 -3.16
CA VAL A 127 12.65 -13.87 -3.51
C VAL A 127 12.68 -14.89 -2.40
N ASN A 128 11.52 -15.14 -1.81
CA ASN A 128 11.35 -16.17 -0.78
C ASN A 128 10.62 -17.37 -1.39
N ASP A 129 11.22 -18.55 -1.26
CA ASP A 129 10.59 -19.79 -1.70
C ASP A 129 9.66 -20.26 -0.59
N VAL A 130 8.36 -20.07 -0.80
CA VAL A 130 7.33 -20.36 0.20
C VAL A 130 6.39 -21.43 -0.34
N GLU A 131 6.45 -22.61 0.25
CA GLU A 131 5.56 -23.73 -0.13
C GLU A 131 4.16 -23.53 0.46
N ASP A 132 4.08 -23.06 1.69
CA ASP A 132 2.83 -22.80 2.38
C ASP A 132 2.84 -21.39 2.99
N TYR A 133 1.98 -20.54 2.47
CA TYR A 133 1.86 -19.15 2.93
C TYR A 133 1.49 -19.05 4.41
N ALA A 134 0.72 -20.02 4.93
CA ALA A 134 0.30 -20.01 6.33
C ALA A 134 1.48 -20.18 7.31
N THR A 135 2.58 -20.79 6.87
CA THR A 135 3.78 -20.98 7.68
C THR A 135 4.81 -19.85 7.51
N PHE A 136 4.59 -18.96 6.56
CA PHE A 136 5.51 -17.84 6.31
C PHE A 136 5.40 -16.80 7.43
N PRO A 137 6.52 -16.28 7.97
CA PRO A 137 6.47 -15.30 9.04
C PRO A 137 5.67 -14.05 8.64
N ALA A 138 4.93 -13.48 9.58
CA ALA A 138 4.17 -12.25 9.34
C ALA A 138 5.08 -11.05 9.08
N SER A 139 6.33 -11.10 9.53
CA SER A 139 7.32 -10.05 9.32
C SER A 139 8.72 -10.64 9.16
N THR A 140 9.61 -9.85 8.56
CA THR A 140 11.05 -10.13 8.48
C THR A 140 11.81 -9.00 9.16
N SER A 141 13.10 -9.20 9.46
CA SER A 141 13.95 -8.13 10.00
C SER A 141 13.95 -6.90 9.10
N LEU A 142 14.03 -7.13 7.79
CA LEU A 142 14.02 -6.05 6.79
C LEU A 142 12.72 -5.26 6.81
N SER A 143 11.57 -5.92 6.81
CA SER A 143 10.28 -5.23 6.83
C SER A 143 10.04 -4.49 8.15
N GLU A 144 10.52 -5.03 9.26
CA GLU A 144 10.45 -4.36 10.56
C GLU A 144 11.30 -3.09 10.59
N GLU A 145 12.53 -3.15 10.08
CA GLU A 145 13.43 -1.99 10.00
C GLU A 145 12.87 -0.92 9.06
N LEU A 146 12.36 -1.32 7.90
CA LEU A 146 11.73 -0.41 6.95
C LEU A 146 10.50 0.26 7.57
N SER A 147 9.66 -0.50 8.26
CA SER A 147 8.50 0.04 8.97
C SER A 147 8.91 1.10 10.01
N LYS A 148 9.96 0.84 10.77
CA LYS A 148 10.49 1.79 11.76
C LYS A 148 11.00 3.06 11.09
N ASP A 149 11.71 2.93 9.97
CA ASP A 149 12.23 4.10 9.24
C ASP A 149 11.09 4.95 8.66
N LEU A 150 10.09 4.31 8.07
CA LEU A 150 8.91 5.01 7.55
C LEU A 150 8.17 5.77 8.64
N LYS A 151 7.96 5.15 9.80
CA LYS A 151 7.33 5.79 10.95
C LYS A 151 8.16 6.97 11.47
N LYS A 152 9.46 6.82 11.51
CA LYS A 152 10.39 7.88 11.90
C LYS A 152 10.32 9.07 10.95
N ARG A 153 10.10 8.83 9.66
CA ARG A 153 9.92 9.88 8.64
C ARG A 153 8.57 10.55 8.68
N GLY A 154 7.61 10.00 9.42
CA GLY A 154 6.30 10.59 9.63
C GLY A 154 5.13 9.82 9.03
N PHE A 155 5.36 8.70 8.38
CA PHE A 155 4.26 7.86 7.90
C PHE A 155 3.45 7.28 9.05
N LYS A 156 2.13 7.21 8.87
CA LYS A 156 1.19 6.68 9.85
C LYS A 156 0.48 5.47 9.28
N SER A 157 0.07 4.56 10.17
CA SER A 157 -0.69 3.35 9.81
C SER A 157 0.06 2.39 8.89
N VAL A 158 1.38 2.48 8.82
CA VAL A 158 2.22 1.51 8.13
C VAL A 158 2.69 0.45 9.12
N SER A 159 2.73 -0.81 8.67
CA SER A 159 3.20 -1.92 9.50
C SER A 159 4.12 -2.83 8.69
N TYR A 160 4.90 -3.63 9.40
CA TYR A 160 5.82 -4.58 8.77
C TYR A 160 5.08 -5.64 7.93
N THR A 161 3.85 -6.00 8.31
CA THR A 161 3.05 -6.96 7.54
C THR A 161 2.65 -6.42 6.17
N HIS A 162 2.41 -5.12 6.06
CA HIS A 162 2.12 -4.47 4.78
C HIS A 162 3.37 -4.44 3.89
N LEU A 163 4.53 -4.13 4.47
CA LEU A 163 5.77 -3.98 3.71
C LEU A 163 6.34 -5.30 3.23
N ARG A 164 6.03 -6.40 3.90
CA ARG A 164 6.48 -7.73 3.50
C ARG A 164 6.08 -8.10 2.07
N ALA A 165 4.95 -7.61 1.60
CA ALA A 165 4.49 -7.87 0.23
C ALA A 165 5.49 -7.38 -0.83
N HIS A 166 6.34 -6.41 -0.50
CA HIS A 166 7.37 -5.89 -1.41
C HIS A 166 8.64 -6.75 -1.44
N GLU A 167 8.79 -7.71 -0.53
CA GLU A 167 9.95 -8.59 -0.47
C GLU A 167 9.84 -9.78 -1.41
N THR A 168 8.65 -10.16 -1.78
CA THR A 168 8.40 -11.33 -2.64
C THR A 168 7.94 -10.94 -4.05
#